data_fd0bfe82ad2810530cc2969b8564ab99
#
_entry.id   fd0bfe82ad2810530cc2969b8564ab99
#
_cell.length_a   1.000
_cell.length_b   1.000
_cell.length_c   1.000
_cell.angle_alpha   90.00
_cell.angle_beta   90.00
_cell.angle_gamma   90.00
#
_symmetry.space_group_name_H-M   'P 1'
#
loop_
_entity.id
_entity.type
_entity.pdbx_description
1 polymer ?
#
loop_
_entity_poly.entity_id
_entity_poly.type
_entity_poly.pdbx_seq_one_letter_code
_entity_poly.pdbx_strand_id
1 'polypeptide(L)'
;SADVGSADVGSANPAFGAGPPHWLGDGFFGPTDQPLPLSLTPHFRWSAFYAAERLTPITQGCRDAGVFDATEAALLDRLAATIDRHDTDEAPSRIHGDLWSGNVIWTSAGATLIDPAAHHGHREADLAMLALFGSPHLDVTIAAYQDVRPLAEGWRERVALHQLYPLAVHALLFGGGYAAQTISAARRYA
;
A
#
# COMPACT_ATOMS: atom_id res chain seq x y z
N SER A 1 4.54 -42.87 -24.55
CA SER A 1 4.62 -42.25 -23.22
C SER A 1 5.67 -41.14 -23.32
N ALA A 2 5.24 -39.91 -23.53
CA ALA A 2 6.11 -38.73 -23.43
C ALA A 2 5.92 -38.14 -22.03
N ASP A 3 6.99 -38.21 -21.26
CA ASP A 3 7.12 -37.62 -19.92
C ASP A 3 7.17 -36.10 -20.08
N VAL A 4 6.08 -35.44 -19.72
CA VAL A 4 6.03 -33.99 -19.67
C VAL A 4 6.70 -33.59 -18.38
N GLY A 5 7.97 -33.26 -18.46
CA GLY A 5 8.75 -32.74 -17.36
C GLY A 5 8.04 -31.55 -16.70
N SER A 6 7.65 -31.76 -15.44
CA SER A 6 7.25 -30.69 -14.53
C SER A 6 8.42 -29.69 -14.44
N ALA A 7 8.30 -28.57 -15.11
CA ALA A 7 9.18 -27.45 -14.88
C ALA A 7 8.93 -26.97 -13.44
N ASP A 8 9.86 -27.25 -12.58
CA ASP A 8 9.95 -26.71 -11.22
C ASP A 8 10.08 -25.19 -11.36
N VAL A 9 8.95 -24.50 -11.24
CA VAL A 9 8.92 -23.04 -11.13
C VAL A 9 9.51 -22.74 -9.76
N GLY A 10 10.81 -22.53 -9.74
CA GLY A 10 11.54 -22.16 -8.54
C GLY A 10 10.78 -21.09 -7.79
N SER A 11 10.33 -21.41 -6.59
CA SER A 11 9.68 -20.48 -5.68
C SER A 11 10.74 -19.49 -5.18
N ALA A 12 11.03 -18.47 -6.00
CA ALA A 12 11.67 -17.28 -5.48
C ALA A 12 10.74 -16.75 -4.39
N ASN A 13 11.25 -16.56 -3.17
CA ASN A 13 10.48 -15.93 -2.11
C ASN A 13 9.88 -14.63 -2.65
N PRO A 14 8.58 -14.38 -2.45
CA PRO A 14 7.96 -13.16 -2.92
C PRO A 14 8.71 -11.95 -2.34
N ALA A 15 8.96 -10.94 -3.16
CA ALA A 15 9.58 -9.68 -2.75
C ALA A 15 8.51 -8.59 -2.66
N PHE A 16 8.72 -7.60 -1.79
CA PHE A 16 7.84 -6.43 -1.71
C PHE A 16 7.86 -5.68 -3.04
N GLY A 17 6.70 -5.29 -3.53
CA GLY A 17 6.52 -4.64 -4.82
C GLY A 17 6.28 -5.59 -5.98
N ALA A 18 6.67 -6.86 -5.89
CA ALA A 18 6.46 -7.80 -6.98
C ALA A 18 4.99 -7.89 -7.40
N GLY A 19 4.74 -7.83 -8.71
CA GLY A 19 3.41 -7.97 -9.29
C GLY A 19 2.84 -9.39 -9.19
N PRO A 20 1.61 -9.61 -9.67
CA PRO A 20 1.03 -10.94 -9.78
C PRO A 20 1.87 -11.84 -10.70
N PRO A 21 1.80 -13.18 -10.55
CA PRO A 21 2.50 -14.11 -11.43
C PRO A 21 2.19 -13.81 -12.90
N HIS A 22 3.22 -13.84 -13.74
CA HIS A 22 3.14 -13.56 -15.19
C HIS A 22 2.77 -12.14 -15.59
N TRP A 23 2.60 -11.21 -14.64
CA TRP A 23 2.46 -9.79 -14.95
C TRP A 23 3.83 -9.20 -15.31
N LEU A 24 3.89 -8.50 -16.45
CA LEU A 24 5.11 -7.83 -16.93
C LEU A 24 4.91 -6.31 -16.90
N GLY A 25 5.90 -5.61 -16.33
CA GLY A 25 5.90 -4.16 -16.21
C GLY A 25 5.15 -3.64 -14.99
N ASP A 26 4.92 -2.34 -14.97
CA ASP A 26 4.26 -1.65 -13.88
C ASP A 26 2.73 -1.80 -13.95
N GLY A 27 2.08 -1.53 -12.83
CA GLY A 27 0.63 -1.42 -12.72
C GLY A 27 0.16 0.03 -12.77
N PHE A 28 -1.11 0.21 -12.42
CA PHE A 28 -1.72 1.54 -12.31
C PHE A 28 -2.53 1.62 -11.03
N PHE A 29 -2.65 2.84 -10.50
CA PHE A 29 -3.45 3.18 -9.33
C PHE A 29 -4.28 4.43 -9.62
N GLY A 30 -5.50 4.51 -9.06
CA GLY A 30 -6.38 5.66 -9.23
C GLY A 30 -7.38 5.53 -10.39
N PRO A 31 -8.11 6.62 -10.71
CA PRO A 31 -9.19 6.62 -11.70
C PRO A 31 -8.70 6.25 -13.10
N THR A 32 -9.55 5.57 -13.87
CA THR A 32 -9.23 5.12 -15.24
C THR A 32 -8.88 6.26 -16.20
N ASP A 33 -9.42 7.45 -15.98
CA ASP A 33 -9.17 8.66 -16.78
C ASP A 33 -7.92 9.44 -16.35
N GLN A 34 -7.39 9.15 -15.14
CA GLN A 34 -6.16 9.74 -14.61
C GLN A 34 -5.33 8.69 -13.85
N PRO A 35 -4.90 7.60 -14.52
CA PRO A 35 -4.16 6.54 -13.87
C PRO A 35 -2.75 7.01 -13.47
N LEU A 36 -2.37 6.76 -12.23
CA LEU A 36 -1.01 6.98 -11.77
C LEU A 36 -0.19 5.70 -11.97
N PRO A 37 1.07 5.80 -12.40
CA PRO A 37 1.97 4.65 -12.47
C PRO A 37 2.14 4.01 -11.09
N LEU A 38 2.04 2.70 -11.03
CA LEU A 38 2.30 1.89 -9.85
C LEU A 38 3.49 0.99 -10.15
N SER A 39 4.69 1.40 -9.72
CA SER A 39 5.89 0.57 -9.88
C SER A 39 5.72 -0.76 -9.17
N LEU A 40 6.06 -1.83 -9.89
CA LEU A 40 6.09 -3.22 -9.41
C LEU A 40 7.53 -3.76 -9.31
N THR A 41 8.50 -2.85 -9.12
CA THR A 41 9.89 -3.20 -8.87
C THR A 41 10.03 -3.95 -7.54
N PRO A 42 10.63 -5.16 -7.54
CA PRO A 42 10.75 -5.97 -6.34
C PRO A 42 11.89 -5.51 -5.42
N HIS A 43 11.63 -5.55 -4.12
CA HIS A 43 12.59 -5.23 -3.05
C HIS A 43 12.57 -6.30 -1.96
N PHE A 44 13.72 -6.56 -1.32
CA PHE A 44 13.81 -7.53 -0.23
C PHE A 44 13.20 -7.03 1.08
N ARG A 45 13.17 -5.71 1.29
CA ARG A 45 12.67 -5.06 2.51
C ARG A 45 11.48 -4.18 2.18
N TRP A 46 10.49 -4.16 3.08
CA TRP A 46 9.35 -3.27 2.94
C TRP A 46 9.75 -1.80 2.91
N SER A 47 10.66 -1.38 3.79
CA SER A 47 11.15 -0.01 3.83
C SER A 47 11.74 0.46 2.51
N ALA A 48 12.60 -0.37 1.89
CA ALA A 48 13.20 -0.04 0.59
C ALA A 48 12.12 0.11 -0.50
N PHE A 49 11.18 -0.82 -0.55
CA PHE A 49 10.03 -0.74 -1.47
C PHE A 49 9.18 0.51 -1.21
N TYR A 50 8.78 0.74 0.05
CA TYR A 50 7.85 1.83 0.37
C TYR A 50 8.47 3.20 0.14
N ALA A 51 9.76 3.38 0.47
CA ALA A 51 10.50 4.60 0.17
C ALA A 51 10.63 4.84 -1.34
N ALA A 52 11.19 3.85 -2.07
CA ALA A 52 11.57 4.04 -3.47
C ALA A 52 10.36 4.05 -4.42
N GLU A 53 9.39 3.16 -4.19
CA GLU A 53 8.31 2.91 -5.15
C GLU A 53 6.97 3.58 -4.75
N ARG A 54 6.89 4.12 -3.55
CA ARG A 54 5.66 4.75 -3.04
C ARG A 54 5.91 6.19 -2.58
N LEU A 55 6.65 6.40 -1.50
CA LEU A 55 6.77 7.74 -0.90
C LEU A 55 7.53 8.72 -1.80
N THR A 56 8.69 8.36 -2.33
CA THR A 56 9.49 9.27 -3.15
C THR A 56 8.77 9.71 -4.42
N PRO A 57 8.20 8.80 -5.25
CA PRO A 57 7.50 9.22 -6.46
C PRO A 57 6.28 10.10 -6.19
N ILE A 58 5.46 9.75 -5.19
CA ILE A 58 4.26 10.53 -4.89
C ILE A 58 4.60 11.91 -4.29
N THR A 59 5.65 11.98 -3.45
CA THR A 59 6.13 13.26 -2.92
C THR A 59 6.59 14.18 -4.04
N GLN A 60 7.34 13.65 -5.01
CA GLN A 60 7.77 14.41 -6.18
C GLN A 60 6.58 14.86 -7.02
N GLY A 61 5.61 13.98 -7.30
CA GLY A 61 4.39 14.35 -8.03
C GLY A 61 3.59 15.46 -7.34
N CYS A 62 3.43 15.35 -6.03
CA CYS A 62 2.75 16.39 -5.24
C CYS A 62 3.51 17.72 -5.23
N ARG A 63 4.85 17.68 -5.19
CA ARG A 63 5.71 18.87 -5.29
C ARG A 63 5.55 19.55 -6.65
N ASP A 64 5.64 18.79 -7.73
CA ASP A 64 5.56 19.29 -9.11
C ASP A 64 4.18 19.88 -9.42
N ALA A 65 3.13 19.31 -8.82
CA ALA A 65 1.76 19.82 -8.91
C ALA A 65 1.46 20.99 -7.94
N GLY A 66 2.41 21.39 -7.08
CA GLY A 66 2.21 22.44 -6.09
C GLY A 66 1.25 22.05 -4.94
N VAL A 67 1.01 20.75 -4.74
CA VAL A 67 0.17 20.22 -3.66
C VAL A 67 0.91 20.26 -2.32
N PHE A 68 2.21 19.97 -2.34
CA PHE A 68 3.10 20.13 -1.18
C PHE A 68 4.06 21.27 -1.41
N ASP A 69 4.25 22.12 -0.39
CA ASP A 69 5.33 23.11 -0.39
C ASP A 69 6.71 22.43 -0.14
N ALA A 70 7.78 23.22 -0.23
CA ALA A 70 9.15 22.71 -0.06
C ALA A 70 9.40 22.11 1.34
N THR A 71 8.76 22.65 2.38
CA THR A 71 8.90 22.16 3.77
C THR A 71 8.17 20.83 3.97
N GLU A 72 6.96 20.76 3.41
CA GLU A 72 6.12 19.57 3.45
C GLU A 72 6.75 18.40 2.68
N ALA A 73 7.23 18.67 1.48
CA ALA A 73 7.95 17.67 0.69
C ALA A 73 9.24 17.22 1.38
N ALA A 74 10.02 18.12 1.95
CA ALA A 74 11.23 17.77 2.71
C ALA A 74 10.94 16.93 3.96
N LEU A 75 9.77 17.08 4.58
CA LEU A 75 9.33 16.20 5.69
C LEU A 75 9.18 14.75 5.21
N LEU A 76 8.48 14.55 4.09
CA LEU A 76 8.27 13.22 3.50
C LEU A 76 9.57 12.60 2.97
N ASP A 77 10.47 13.42 2.39
CA ASP A 77 11.79 12.96 1.95
C ASP A 77 12.64 12.46 3.13
N ARG A 78 12.62 13.17 4.28
CA ARG A 78 13.30 12.72 5.50
C ARG A 78 12.69 11.44 6.05
N LEU A 79 11.36 11.35 6.04
CA LEU A 79 10.69 10.12 6.46
C LEU A 79 11.07 8.94 5.57
N ALA A 80 11.05 9.10 4.25
CA ALA A 80 11.48 8.07 3.32
C ALA A 80 12.93 7.61 3.56
N ALA A 81 13.82 8.54 3.92
CA ALA A 81 15.22 8.24 4.24
C ALA A 81 15.42 7.48 5.57
N THR A 82 14.44 7.47 6.46
CA THR A 82 14.51 6.83 7.78
C THR A 82 13.41 5.81 8.03
N ILE A 83 12.69 5.42 6.99
CA ILE A 83 11.53 4.53 7.06
C ILE A 83 11.88 3.12 7.58
N ASP A 84 13.12 2.70 7.42
CA ASP A 84 13.65 1.42 7.90
C ASP A 84 13.53 1.24 9.43
N ARG A 85 13.40 2.33 10.19
CA ARG A 85 13.11 2.29 11.64
C ARG A 85 11.73 1.70 11.96
N HIS A 86 10.87 1.61 10.96
CA HIS A 86 9.50 1.10 11.08
C HIS A 86 9.31 -0.25 10.38
N ASP A 87 10.40 -0.85 9.87
CA ASP A 87 10.35 -2.21 9.33
C ASP A 87 9.91 -3.21 10.40
N THR A 88 9.24 -4.24 9.94
CA THR A 88 8.89 -5.42 10.73
C THR A 88 9.45 -6.66 10.05
N ASP A 89 9.55 -7.76 10.78
CA ASP A 89 9.97 -9.06 10.23
C ASP A 89 8.84 -9.74 9.41
N GLU A 90 7.83 -8.97 9.00
CA GLU A 90 6.74 -9.49 8.19
C GLU A 90 7.21 -9.82 6.78
N ALA A 91 6.89 -11.03 6.35
CA ALA A 91 7.11 -11.43 4.96
C ALA A 91 6.14 -10.70 4.02
N PRO A 92 6.52 -10.47 2.74
CA PRO A 92 5.62 -9.95 1.73
C PRO A 92 4.34 -10.79 1.64
N SER A 93 3.22 -10.13 1.59
CA SER A 93 1.91 -10.76 1.42
C SER A 93 1.26 -10.22 0.15
N ARG A 94 0.50 -11.04 -0.56
CA ARG A 94 -0.36 -10.51 -1.63
C ARG A 94 -1.40 -9.62 -1.01
N ILE A 95 -1.42 -8.37 -1.41
CA ILE A 95 -2.42 -7.38 -0.99
C ILE A 95 -3.32 -6.99 -2.14
N HIS A 96 -4.48 -6.46 -1.81
CA HIS A 96 -5.40 -5.86 -2.77
C HIS A 96 -4.80 -4.56 -3.33
N GLY A 97 -4.14 -3.77 -2.47
CA GLY A 97 -3.43 -2.56 -2.84
C GLY A 97 -4.29 -1.30 -2.98
N ASP A 98 -5.61 -1.46 -3.08
CA ASP A 98 -6.61 -0.37 -3.07
C ASP A 98 -7.87 -0.80 -2.31
N LEU A 99 -7.71 -1.32 -1.10
CA LEU A 99 -8.81 -1.88 -0.31
C LEU A 99 -9.51 -0.83 0.54
N TRP A 100 -10.35 -0.03 -0.09
CA TRP A 100 -11.29 0.85 0.60
C TRP A 100 -12.73 0.31 0.50
N SER A 101 -13.67 0.89 1.24
CA SER A 101 -15.04 0.37 1.32
C SER A 101 -15.78 0.34 -0.02
N GLY A 102 -15.42 1.20 -0.98
CA GLY A 102 -16.00 1.20 -2.34
C GLY A 102 -15.59 -0.01 -3.18
N ASN A 103 -14.46 -0.64 -2.86
CA ASN A 103 -13.98 -1.85 -3.53
C ASN A 103 -14.40 -3.14 -2.80
N VAL A 104 -15.37 -3.04 -1.88
CA VAL A 104 -15.94 -4.20 -1.17
C VAL A 104 -17.44 -4.25 -1.40
N ILE A 105 -17.90 -5.24 -2.17
CA ILE A 105 -19.32 -5.49 -2.40
C ILE A 105 -19.81 -6.51 -1.36
N TRP A 106 -20.70 -6.05 -0.49
CA TRP A 106 -21.30 -6.90 0.54
C TRP A 106 -22.59 -7.55 0.00
N THR A 107 -22.68 -8.85 0.15
CA THR A 107 -23.85 -9.65 -0.25
C THR A 107 -24.25 -10.58 0.91
N SER A 108 -25.41 -11.22 0.78
CA SER A 108 -25.83 -12.28 1.72
C SER A 108 -24.91 -13.50 1.72
N ALA A 109 -24.09 -13.68 0.68
CA ALA A 109 -23.14 -14.77 0.57
C ALA A 109 -21.74 -14.39 1.09
N GLY A 110 -21.48 -13.12 1.43
CA GLY A 110 -20.19 -12.62 1.91
C GLY A 110 -19.72 -11.36 1.19
N ALA A 111 -18.44 -11.05 1.32
CA ALA A 111 -17.80 -9.91 0.68
C ALA A 111 -17.10 -10.32 -0.62
N THR A 112 -17.26 -9.51 -1.66
CA THR A 112 -16.52 -9.62 -2.93
C THR A 112 -15.63 -8.40 -3.07
N LEU A 113 -14.33 -8.62 -3.31
CA LEU A 113 -13.36 -7.55 -3.58
C LEU A 113 -13.27 -7.32 -5.09
N ILE A 114 -13.23 -6.04 -5.49
CA ILE A 114 -13.15 -5.60 -6.89
C ILE A 114 -12.07 -4.56 -7.08
N ASP A 115 -11.65 -4.31 -8.31
CA ASP A 115 -10.71 -3.27 -8.73
C ASP A 115 -9.36 -3.24 -7.96
N PRO A 116 -8.63 -4.35 -7.89
CA PRO A 116 -7.39 -4.42 -7.14
C PRO A 116 -6.22 -3.75 -7.88
N ALA A 117 -5.35 -3.08 -7.12
CA ALA A 117 -3.97 -2.72 -7.50
C ALA A 117 -2.99 -3.76 -6.95
N ALA A 118 -3.21 -5.04 -7.29
CA ALA A 118 -2.62 -6.19 -6.61
C ALA A 118 -1.11 -6.30 -6.79
N HIS A 119 -0.41 -6.42 -5.67
CA HIS A 119 1.04 -6.66 -5.63
C HIS A 119 1.43 -7.34 -4.30
N HIS A 120 2.71 -7.68 -4.15
CA HIS A 120 3.24 -8.12 -2.88
C HIS A 120 3.62 -6.91 -2.02
N GLY A 121 2.89 -6.71 -0.93
CA GLY A 121 3.07 -5.58 -0.01
C GLY A 121 3.07 -6.01 1.46
N HIS A 122 3.05 -5.02 2.34
CA HIS A 122 2.82 -5.25 3.75
C HIS A 122 1.32 -5.44 4.01
N ARG A 123 0.94 -6.54 4.67
CA ARG A 123 -0.47 -6.88 4.88
C ARG A 123 -1.27 -5.85 5.69
N GLU A 124 -0.59 -5.04 6.51
CA GLU A 124 -1.23 -3.94 7.25
C GLU A 124 -1.73 -2.83 6.32
N ALA A 125 -1.21 -2.71 5.09
CA ALA A 125 -1.58 -1.64 4.15
C ALA A 125 -3.08 -1.70 3.77
N ASP A 126 -3.61 -2.89 3.48
CA ASP A 126 -5.03 -3.05 3.16
C ASP A 126 -5.94 -2.73 4.35
N LEU A 127 -5.54 -3.16 5.55
CA LEU A 127 -6.29 -2.86 6.78
C LEU A 127 -6.26 -1.37 7.12
N ALA A 128 -5.12 -0.72 6.90
CA ALA A 128 -4.97 0.72 7.06
C ALA A 128 -5.83 1.51 6.06
N MET A 129 -5.96 1.01 4.83
CA MET A 129 -6.80 1.62 3.79
C MET A 129 -8.29 1.50 4.13
N LEU A 130 -8.76 0.32 4.61
CA LEU A 130 -10.12 0.15 5.11
C LEU A 130 -10.44 1.12 6.26
N ALA A 131 -9.48 1.35 7.16
CA ALA A 131 -9.64 2.27 8.28
C ALA A 131 -9.66 3.74 7.84
N LEU A 132 -8.98 4.10 6.74
CA LEU A 132 -8.82 5.48 6.29
C LEU A 132 -10.13 6.14 5.87
N PHE A 133 -10.92 5.43 5.07
CA PHE A 133 -12.17 5.94 4.53
C PHE A 133 -13.42 5.39 5.27
N GLY A 134 -13.16 4.63 6.32
CA GLY A 134 -14.21 3.91 7.03
C GLY A 134 -14.71 2.69 6.25
N SER A 135 -15.02 1.65 6.98
CA SER A 135 -15.62 0.43 6.41
C SER A 135 -16.71 -0.08 7.35
N PRO A 136 -17.86 -0.50 6.82
CA PRO A 136 -18.81 -1.24 7.62
C PRO A 136 -18.12 -2.45 8.27
N HIS A 137 -18.39 -2.67 9.56
CA HIS A 137 -17.86 -3.82 10.31
C HIS A 137 -16.33 -3.89 10.41
N LEU A 138 -15.61 -2.75 10.35
CA LEU A 138 -14.14 -2.71 10.40
C LEU A 138 -13.58 -3.47 11.61
N ASP A 139 -14.13 -3.24 12.80
CA ASP A 139 -13.66 -3.89 14.04
C ASP A 139 -13.83 -5.41 13.98
N VAL A 140 -14.95 -5.88 13.44
CA VAL A 140 -15.22 -7.31 13.25
C VAL A 140 -14.25 -7.89 12.23
N THR A 141 -13.98 -7.17 11.13
CA THR A 141 -13.03 -7.59 10.09
C THR A 141 -11.62 -7.71 10.66
N ILE A 142 -11.16 -6.72 11.41
CA ILE A 142 -9.83 -6.74 12.04
C ILE A 142 -9.72 -7.86 13.08
N ALA A 143 -10.77 -8.07 13.90
CA ALA A 143 -10.77 -9.14 14.88
C ALA A 143 -10.67 -10.51 14.21
N ALA A 144 -11.51 -10.79 13.21
CA ALA A 144 -11.48 -12.03 12.45
C ALA A 144 -10.16 -12.25 11.70
N TYR A 145 -9.55 -11.18 11.18
CA TYR A 145 -8.22 -11.24 10.55
C TYR A 145 -7.16 -11.68 11.55
N GLN A 146 -7.18 -11.10 12.76
CA GLN A 146 -6.23 -11.44 13.81
C GLN A 146 -6.42 -12.86 14.36
N ASP A 147 -7.64 -13.39 14.37
CA ASP A 147 -7.92 -14.79 14.77
C ASP A 147 -7.23 -15.78 13.82
N VAL A 148 -7.12 -15.44 12.52
CA VAL A 148 -6.46 -16.30 11.52
C VAL A 148 -4.94 -16.08 11.52
N ARG A 149 -4.49 -14.85 11.56
CA ARG A 149 -3.07 -14.46 11.54
C ARG A 149 -2.85 -13.18 12.33
N PRO A 150 -2.44 -13.27 13.59
CA PRO A 150 -2.20 -12.10 14.43
C PRO A 150 -1.29 -11.08 13.76
N LEU A 151 -1.63 -9.80 13.87
CA LEU A 151 -0.80 -8.70 13.41
C LEU A 151 0.40 -8.52 14.35
N ALA A 152 1.52 -8.02 13.82
CA ALA A 152 2.71 -7.75 14.60
C ALA A 152 2.43 -6.69 15.70
N GLU A 153 3.14 -6.79 16.81
CA GLU A 153 3.05 -5.79 17.88
C GLU A 153 3.26 -4.39 17.31
N GLY A 154 2.53 -3.39 17.82
CA GLY A 154 2.60 -2.02 17.34
C GLY A 154 1.90 -1.75 16.00
N TRP A 155 1.09 -2.67 15.49
CA TRP A 155 0.40 -2.46 14.21
C TRP A 155 -0.54 -1.23 14.21
N ARG A 156 -1.15 -0.91 15.35
CA ARG A 156 -2.04 0.26 15.45
C ARG A 156 -1.29 1.57 15.28
N GLU A 157 -0.08 1.62 15.79
CA GLU A 157 0.83 2.76 15.66
C GLU A 157 1.30 2.94 14.21
N ARG A 158 1.37 1.85 13.42
CA ARG A 158 1.75 1.88 11.99
C ARG A 158 0.59 2.17 11.04
N VAL A 159 -0.66 2.16 11.49
CA VAL A 159 -1.82 2.45 10.62
C VAL A 159 -1.62 3.75 9.84
N ALA A 160 -1.30 4.85 10.52
CA ALA A 160 -1.12 6.13 9.85
C ALA A 160 0.12 6.15 8.92
N LEU A 161 1.13 5.31 9.15
CA LEU A 161 2.28 5.14 8.27
C LEU A 161 1.86 4.52 6.93
N HIS A 162 1.08 3.45 6.97
CA HIS A 162 0.53 2.81 5.77
C HIS A 162 -0.50 3.69 5.02
N GLN A 163 -1.11 4.65 5.72
CA GLN A 163 -2.05 5.61 5.12
C GLN A 163 -1.36 6.75 4.35
N LEU A 164 -0.06 6.97 4.52
CA LEU A 164 0.65 8.10 3.88
C LEU A 164 0.55 8.08 2.36
N TYR A 165 0.81 6.92 1.74
CA TYR A 165 0.74 6.80 0.28
C TYR A 165 -0.67 7.05 -0.26
N PRO A 166 -1.73 6.38 0.20
CA PRO A 166 -3.08 6.66 -0.28
C PRO A 166 -3.54 8.09 0.01
N LEU A 167 -3.18 8.68 1.14
CA LEU A 167 -3.48 10.10 1.42
C LEU A 167 -2.79 11.04 0.44
N ALA A 168 -1.51 10.83 0.14
CA ALA A 168 -0.76 11.64 -0.81
C ALA A 168 -1.30 11.48 -2.24
N VAL A 169 -1.68 10.26 -2.65
CA VAL A 169 -2.37 10.02 -3.92
C VAL A 169 -3.68 10.79 -4.00
N HIS A 170 -4.50 10.75 -2.95
CA HIS A 170 -5.75 11.51 -2.92
C HIS A 170 -5.51 13.03 -2.92
N ALA A 171 -4.45 13.49 -2.26
CA ALA A 171 -4.05 14.90 -2.32
C ALA A 171 -3.69 15.33 -3.74
N LEU A 172 -2.95 14.49 -4.48
CA LEU A 172 -2.56 14.76 -5.86
C LEU A 172 -3.74 14.76 -6.83
N LEU A 173 -4.64 13.77 -6.71
CA LEU A 173 -5.75 13.58 -7.65
C LEU A 173 -6.96 14.48 -7.35
N PHE A 174 -7.26 14.70 -6.08
CA PHE A 174 -8.53 15.31 -5.66
C PHE A 174 -8.34 16.59 -4.84
N GLY A 175 -7.12 16.91 -4.39
CA GLY A 175 -6.86 18.10 -3.57
C GLY A 175 -7.52 18.04 -2.19
N GLY A 176 -8.16 19.14 -1.79
CA GLY A 176 -8.91 19.22 -0.53
C GLY A 176 -8.02 19.09 0.71
N GLY A 177 -8.57 18.48 1.79
CA GLY A 177 -7.87 18.32 3.06
C GLY A 177 -6.83 17.19 3.11
N TYR A 178 -6.64 16.42 2.03
CA TYR A 178 -5.75 15.25 2.03
C TYR A 178 -4.27 15.61 2.20
N ALA A 179 -3.83 16.75 1.65
CA ALA A 179 -2.47 17.24 1.85
C ALA A 179 -2.18 17.45 3.35
N ALA A 180 -3.06 18.18 4.04
CA ALA A 180 -2.91 18.41 5.47
C ALA A 180 -2.97 17.12 6.30
N GLN A 181 -3.80 16.16 5.90
CA GLN A 181 -3.86 14.84 6.55
C GLN A 181 -2.57 14.05 6.33
N THR A 182 -2.01 14.06 5.11
CA THR A 182 -0.72 13.43 4.81
C THR A 182 0.38 14.00 5.71
N ILE A 183 0.49 15.32 5.78
CA ILE A 183 1.52 15.99 6.59
C ILE A 183 1.31 15.74 8.08
N SER A 184 0.06 15.75 8.55
CA SER A 184 -0.24 15.39 9.94
C SER A 184 0.16 13.96 10.29
N ALA A 185 -0.09 13.02 9.39
CA ALA A 185 0.34 11.62 9.56
C ALA A 185 1.88 11.51 9.55
N ALA A 186 2.56 12.15 8.58
CA ALA A 186 4.01 12.10 8.44
C ALA A 186 4.76 12.62 9.68
N ARG A 187 4.25 13.67 10.32
CA ARG A 187 4.84 14.25 11.55
C ARG A 187 4.92 13.28 12.74
N ARG A 188 4.20 12.16 12.71
CA ARG A 188 4.25 11.15 13.76
C ARG A 188 5.48 10.26 13.67
N TYR A 189 6.14 10.23 12.50
CA TYR A 189 7.20 9.28 12.17
C TYR A 189 8.52 9.94 11.74
N ALA A 190 8.56 11.27 11.57
CA ALA A 190 9.73 12.02 11.11
C ALA A 190 10.57 12.58 12.28
#